data_7263c73665b2fadf4da5ca074d720472
#
_entry.id   7263c73665b2fadf4da5ca074d720472
#
_cell.length_a   1.000
_cell.length_b   1.000
_cell.length_c   1.000
_cell.angle_alpha   90.00
_cell.angle_beta   90.00
_cell.angle_gamma   90.00
#
_symmetry.space_group_name_H-M   'P 1'
#
loop_
_entity.id
_entity.type
_entity.pdbx_description
1 polymer ?
#
loop_
_entity_poly.entity_id
_entity_poly.type
_entity_poly.pdbx_seq_one_letter_code
_entity_poly.pdbx_strand_id
1 'polypeptide(L)'
;KKLIGARGTMVVEQVTFPMKIDSSDMSESYILASAQTEDGMLLDTETCRKILDLCVTSVNHRKVAPDEALQNHLVQQIAERQEEVKGRNTEAYLDKKDLLERQYKDKIVEYEMKADKLDAKIQELQKQERQAGDAVSRLKIASEVQVLRKKVRTLNREKYDIEDSMDEQISDKISLAQQASEGGVITERLFTIEFTIQ
;
A
#
# COMPACT_ATOMS: atom_id res chain seq x y z
N LYS A 1 11.51 9.99 -35.71
CA LYS A 1 11.04 9.73 -37.08
C LYS A 1 9.94 10.75 -37.41
N LYS A 2 9.93 11.34 -38.59
CA LYS A 2 8.84 12.18 -39.09
C LYS A 2 7.66 11.26 -39.39
N LEU A 3 6.54 11.47 -38.69
CA LEU A 3 5.29 10.72 -38.90
C LEU A 3 4.43 11.35 -40.03
N ILE A 4 4.88 12.41 -40.64
CA ILE A 4 4.16 13.06 -41.74
C ILE A 4 3.97 12.06 -42.90
N GLY A 5 2.72 11.90 -43.34
CA GLY A 5 2.30 10.91 -44.32
C GLY A 5 2.00 9.52 -43.78
N ALA A 6 2.22 9.28 -42.47
CA ALA A 6 1.92 7.99 -41.87
C ALA A 6 0.41 7.76 -41.80
N ARG A 7 0.01 6.53 -42.11
CA ARG A 7 -1.34 6.02 -41.95
C ARG A 7 -1.32 4.81 -41.03
N GLY A 8 -2.41 4.61 -40.29
CA GLY A 8 -2.47 3.46 -39.39
C GLY A 8 -3.77 3.38 -38.63
N THR A 9 -3.83 2.42 -37.72
CA THR A 9 -4.96 2.19 -36.83
C THR A 9 -4.51 2.40 -35.40
N MET A 10 -5.36 3.01 -34.56
CA MET A 10 -5.13 3.22 -33.15
C MET A 10 -6.35 2.76 -32.35
N VAL A 11 -6.07 2.09 -31.25
CA VAL A 11 -7.05 1.68 -30.23
C VAL A 11 -6.74 2.42 -28.94
N VAL A 12 -7.78 2.96 -28.30
CA VAL A 12 -7.66 3.63 -27.00
C VAL A 12 -8.64 2.99 -26.02
N GLU A 13 -8.11 2.59 -24.88
CA GLU A 13 -8.89 1.97 -23.80
C GLU A 13 -8.64 2.70 -22.48
N GLN A 14 -9.69 2.78 -21.67
CA GLN A 14 -9.59 3.10 -20.26
C GLN A 14 -9.38 1.81 -19.50
N VAL A 15 -8.36 1.80 -18.65
CA VAL A 15 -8.01 0.66 -17.83
C VAL A 15 -8.08 1.07 -16.36
N THR A 16 -8.89 0.39 -15.59
CA THR A 16 -9.09 0.68 -14.17
C THR A 16 -8.58 -0.46 -13.31
N PHE A 17 -7.71 -0.14 -12.37
CA PHE A 17 -7.18 -1.05 -11.37
C PHE A 17 -7.88 -0.78 -10.04
N PRO A 18 -8.82 -1.64 -9.62
CA PRO A 18 -9.44 -1.52 -8.30
C PRO A 18 -8.42 -1.85 -7.21
N MET A 19 -8.44 -1.07 -6.15
CA MET A 19 -7.55 -1.20 -4.99
C MET A 19 -8.38 -1.13 -3.70
N LYS A 20 -7.90 -1.81 -2.66
CA LYS A 20 -8.45 -1.65 -1.30
C LYS A 20 -7.38 -1.05 -0.41
N ILE A 21 -7.65 0.12 0.13
CA ILE A 21 -6.77 0.78 1.10
C ILE A 21 -7.59 1.07 2.36
N ASP A 22 -7.14 0.51 3.50
CA ASP A 22 -7.77 0.72 4.82
C ASP A 22 -9.30 0.53 4.81
N SER A 23 -9.81 -0.52 4.17
CA SER A 23 -11.24 -0.86 4.00
C SER A 23 -12.01 0.10 3.07
N SER A 24 -11.35 1.00 2.37
CA SER A 24 -11.94 1.86 1.35
C SER A 24 -11.68 1.30 -0.04
N ASP A 25 -12.73 1.19 -0.83
CA ASP A 25 -12.61 0.85 -2.25
C ASP A 25 -12.08 2.07 -3.00
N MET A 26 -10.90 1.95 -3.57
CA MET A 26 -10.26 2.96 -4.41
C MET A 26 -9.98 2.38 -5.78
N SER A 27 -9.74 3.22 -6.77
CA SER A 27 -9.34 2.78 -8.10
C SER A 27 -8.41 3.78 -8.74
N GLU A 28 -7.43 3.27 -9.49
CA GLU A 28 -6.63 4.08 -10.40
C GLU A 28 -7.05 3.77 -11.83
N SER A 29 -7.30 4.81 -12.63
CA SER A 29 -7.67 4.66 -14.03
C SER A 29 -6.62 5.29 -14.95
N TYR A 30 -6.29 4.60 -16.02
CA TYR A 30 -5.34 5.03 -17.03
C TYR A 30 -5.98 4.96 -18.42
N ILE A 31 -5.57 5.86 -19.30
CA ILE A 31 -5.89 5.79 -20.72
C ILE A 31 -4.66 5.20 -21.42
N LEU A 32 -4.82 4.02 -22.00
CA LEU A 32 -3.79 3.32 -22.78
C LEU A 32 -4.16 3.38 -24.26
N ALA A 33 -3.14 3.61 -25.07
CA ALA A 33 -3.28 3.66 -26.53
C ALA A 33 -2.27 2.74 -27.17
N SER A 34 -2.70 1.99 -28.15
CA SER A 34 -1.84 1.21 -29.04
C SER A 34 -2.13 1.58 -30.48
N ALA A 35 -1.10 1.83 -31.26
CA ALA A 35 -1.23 2.18 -32.67
C ALA A 35 -0.25 1.39 -33.53
N GLN A 36 -0.69 1.10 -34.74
CA GLN A 36 0.12 0.43 -35.76
C GLN A 36 -0.02 1.15 -37.10
N THR A 37 1.08 1.36 -37.78
CA THR A 37 1.08 1.88 -39.14
C THR A 37 0.65 0.83 -40.16
N GLU A 38 0.25 1.26 -41.36
CA GLU A 38 -0.09 0.34 -42.48
C GLU A 38 1.06 -0.65 -42.83
N ASP A 39 2.33 -0.26 -42.60
CA ASP A 39 3.51 -1.12 -42.78
C ASP A 39 3.68 -2.14 -41.66
N GLY A 40 2.78 -2.23 -40.68
CA GLY A 40 2.82 -3.18 -39.57
C GLY A 40 3.72 -2.74 -38.41
N MET A 41 4.24 -1.51 -38.36
CA MET A 41 5.09 -1.02 -37.28
C MET A 41 4.22 -0.56 -36.11
N LEU A 42 4.43 -1.18 -34.94
CA LEU A 42 3.81 -0.73 -33.67
C LEU A 42 4.47 0.57 -33.21
N LEU A 43 3.66 1.51 -32.76
CA LEU A 43 4.10 2.81 -32.24
C LEU A 43 4.19 2.75 -30.73
N ASP A 44 5.21 3.43 -30.18
CA ASP A 44 5.37 3.57 -28.73
C ASP A 44 4.28 4.49 -28.13
N THR A 45 4.09 4.38 -26.81
CA THR A 45 3.07 5.12 -26.06
C THR A 45 3.20 6.64 -26.21
N GLU A 46 4.44 7.17 -26.25
CA GLU A 46 4.67 8.60 -26.40
C GLU A 46 4.26 9.08 -27.80
N THR A 47 4.54 8.29 -28.82
CA THR A 47 4.11 8.57 -30.20
C THR A 47 2.59 8.51 -30.33
N CYS A 48 1.92 7.53 -29.72
CA CYS A 48 0.46 7.45 -29.68
C CYS A 48 -0.13 8.70 -29.03
N ARG A 49 0.43 9.15 -27.91
CA ARG A 49 -0.01 10.38 -27.22
C ARG A 49 0.15 11.61 -28.11
N LYS A 50 1.28 11.76 -28.80
CA LYS A 50 1.50 12.87 -29.75
C LYS A 50 0.48 12.88 -30.88
N ILE A 51 0.06 11.70 -31.37
CA ILE A 51 -0.98 11.61 -32.39
C ILE A 51 -2.33 12.08 -31.85
N LEU A 52 -2.67 11.73 -30.61
CA LEU A 52 -3.91 12.18 -29.95
C LEU A 52 -3.94 13.69 -29.70
N ASP A 53 -2.78 14.32 -29.54
CA ASP A 53 -2.64 15.75 -29.34
C ASP A 53 -2.72 16.56 -30.66
N LEU A 54 -2.76 15.90 -31.82
CA LEU A 54 -2.86 16.60 -33.12
C LEU A 54 -4.26 17.16 -33.36
N CYS A 55 -4.30 18.29 -34.05
CA CYS A 55 -5.57 18.90 -34.51
C CYS A 55 -6.21 18.03 -35.59
N VAL A 56 -7.48 17.69 -35.39
CA VAL A 56 -8.27 16.95 -36.37
C VAL A 56 -8.70 17.89 -37.52
N THR A 57 -8.30 17.54 -38.73
CA THR A 57 -8.67 18.34 -39.96
C THR A 57 -9.93 17.82 -40.64
N SER A 58 -10.18 16.51 -40.58
CA SER A 58 -11.37 15.86 -41.12
C SER A 58 -11.71 14.59 -40.37
N VAL A 59 -13.00 14.27 -40.27
CA VAL A 59 -13.48 13.04 -39.62
C VAL A 59 -14.38 12.28 -40.58
N ASN A 60 -14.16 10.98 -40.68
CA ASN A 60 -15.03 10.06 -41.40
C ASN A 60 -15.53 8.98 -40.44
N HIS A 61 -16.85 8.84 -40.30
CA HIS A 61 -17.45 7.87 -39.40
C HIS A 61 -17.49 6.46 -40.04
N ARG A 62 -16.43 5.70 -39.83
CA ARG A 62 -16.34 4.30 -40.25
C ARG A 62 -16.07 3.42 -39.03
N LYS A 63 -16.73 2.27 -38.94
CA LYS A 63 -16.38 1.28 -37.93
C LYS A 63 -15.07 0.61 -38.32
N VAL A 64 -14.09 0.70 -37.46
CA VAL A 64 -12.78 0.06 -37.61
C VAL A 64 -12.68 -1.04 -36.54
N ALA A 65 -12.28 -2.23 -36.96
CA ALA A 65 -11.91 -3.30 -36.04
C ALA A 65 -10.41 -3.26 -35.81
N PRO A 66 -9.94 -3.36 -34.56
CA PRO A 66 -8.52 -3.42 -34.29
C PRO A 66 -7.94 -4.76 -34.77
N ASP A 67 -6.72 -4.73 -35.27
CA ASP A 67 -5.95 -5.91 -35.63
C ASP A 67 -5.52 -6.67 -34.35
N GLU A 68 -5.26 -7.97 -34.48
CA GLU A 68 -4.81 -8.84 -33.40
C GLU A 68 -3.48 -8.34 -32.80
N ALA A 69 -2.56 -7.85 -33.63
CA ALA A 69 -1.29 -7.28 -33.18
C ALA A 69 -1.48 -6.09 -32.24
N LEU A 70 -2.44 -5.18 -32.54
CA LEU A 70 -2.80 -4.05 -31.69
C LEU A 70 -3.40 -4.48 -30.37
N GLN A 71 -4.25 -5.50 -30.40
CA GLN A 71 -4.87 -6.03 -29.19
C GLN A 71 -3.82 -6.67 -28.28
N ASN A 72 -2.93 -7.49 -28.83
CA ASN A 72 -1.86 -8.14 -28.07
C ASN A 72 -0.90 -7.11 -27.46
N HIS A 73 -0.54 -6.05 -28.22
CA HIS A 73 0.29 -4.97 -27.69
C HIS A 73 -0.39 -4.22 -26.54
N LEU A 74 -1.70 -3.98 -26.65
CA LEU A 74 -2.46 -3.33 -25.59
C LEU A 74 -2.54 -4.22 -24.34
N VAL A 75 -2.77 -5.52 -24.49
CA VAL A 75 -2.75 -6.49 -23.37
C VAL A 75 -1.39 -6.48 -22.67
N GLN A 76 -0.29 -6.40 -23.42
CA GLN A 76 1.05 -6.28 -22.85
C GLN A 76 1.21 -4.98 -22.05
N GLN A 77 0.78 -3.83 -22.59
CA GLN A 77 0.83 -2.54 -21.88
C GLN A 77 -0.01 -2.57 -20.58
N ILE A 78 -1.18 -3.22 -20.62
CA ILE A 78 -2.04 -3.40 -19.44
C ILE A 78 -1.31 -4.23 -18.38
N ALA A 79 -0.68 -5.34 -18.77
CA ALA A 79 0.07 -6.19 -17.86
C ALA A 79 1.27 -5.45 -17.22
N GLU A 80 2.03 -4.71 -18.00
CA GLU A 80 3.14 -3.89 -17.52
C GLU A 80 2.65 -2.82 -16.52
N ARG A 81 1.55 -2.14 -16.83
CA ARG A 81 0.95 -1.15 -15.94
C ARG A 81 0.41 -1.78 -14.66
N GLN A 82 -0.19 -2.97 -14.76
CA GLN A 82 -0.67 -3.71 -13.60
C GLN A 82 0.48 -4.04 -12.63
N GLU A 83 1.61 -4.49 -13.14
CA GLU A 83 2.79 -4.78 -12.32
C GLU A 83 3.37 -3.51 -11.66
N GLU A 84 3.39 -2.38 -12.36
CA GLU A 84 3.80 -1.10 -11.78
C GLU A 84 2.87 -0.67 -10.63
N VAL A 85 1.55 -0.77 -10.84
CA VAL A 85 0.55 -0.42 -9.81
C VAL A 85 0.68 -1.35 -8.60
N LYS A 86 0.82 -2.66 -8.83
CA LYS A 86 1.05 -3.64 -7.75
C LYS A 86 2.34 -3.34 -6.97
N GLY A 87 3.43 -3.05 -7.67
CA GLY A 87 4.72 -2.72 -7.06
C GLY A 87 4.60 -1.52 -6.12
N ARG A 88 4.02 -0.41 -6.60
CA ARG A 88 3.81 0.80 -5.78
C ARG A 88 2.90 0.55 -4.57
N ASN A 89 1.84 -0.23 -4.75
CA ASN A 89 0.93 -0.56 -3.66
C ASN A 89 1.61 -1.43 -2.60
N THR A 90 2.45 -2.38 -3.02
CA THR A 90 3.23 -3.22 -2.11
C THR A 90 4.24 -2.37 -1.34
N GLU A 91 4.95 -1.45 -1.99
CA GLU A 91 5.91 -0.55 -1.36
C GLU A 91 5.23 0.37 -0.33
N ALA A 92 4.12 1.02 -0.71
CA ALA A 92 3.33 1.83 0.21
C ALA A 92 2.79 1.04 1.41
N TYR A 93 2.47 -0.23 1.22
CA TYR A 93 2.09 -1.13 2.30
C TYR A 93 3.27 -1.40 3.25
N LEU A 94 4.45 -1.73 2.71
CA LEU A 94 5.65 -2.00 3.52
C LEU A 94 6.04 -0.78 4.36
N ASP A 95 5.99 0.42 3.78
CA ASP A 95 6.25 1.67 4.51
C ASP A 95 5.27 1.87 5.69
N LYS A 96 3.99 1.61 5.46
CA LYS A 96 2.97 1.70 6.52
C LYS A 96 3.17 0.65 7.61
N LYS A 97 3.54 -0.58 7.23
CA LYS A 97 3.87 -1.64 8.17
C LYS A 97 5.06 -1.25 9.05
N ASP A 98 6.15 -0.77 8.44
CA ASP A 98 7.34 -0.34 9.17
C ASP A 98 7.04 0.82 10.13
N LEU A 99 6.21 1.78 9.71
CA LEU A 99 5.78 2.87 10.58
C LEU A 99 4.98 2.34 11.78
N LEU A 100 4.05 1.42 11.54
CA LEU A 100 3.23 0.81 12.58
C LEU A 100 4.11 0.04 13.59
N GLU A 101 5.03 -0.80 13.09
CA GLU A 101 5.98 -1.53 13.94
C GLU A 101 6.81 -0.61 14.83
N ARG A 102 7.30 0.50 14.30
CA ARG A 102 8.04 1.51 15.10
C ARG A 102 7.17 2.11 16.20
N GLN A 103 5.94 2.50 15.87
CA GLN A 103 5.02 3.06 16.86
C GLN A 103 4.70 2.09 17.99
N TYR A 104 4.54 0.80 17.70
CA TYR A 104 4.31 -0.22 18.71
C TYR A 104 5.56 -0.49 19.55
N LYS A 105 6.74 -0.58 18.91
CA LYS A 105 8.02 -0.72 19.63
C LYS A 105 8.25 0.41 20.60
N ASP A 106 7.98 1.65 20.20
CA ASP A 106 8.12 2.81 21.10
C ASP A 106 7.19 2.70 22.31
N LYS A 107 5.95 2.25 22.11
CA LYS A 107 5.01 2.00 23.22
C LYS A 107 5.51 0.88 24.14
N ILE A 108 5.94 -0.24 23.59
CA ILE A 108 6.48 -1.37 24.35
C ILE A 108 7.64 -0.91 25.25
N VAL A 109 8.61 -0.18 24.68
CA VAL A 109 9.74 0.39 25.42
C VAL A 109 9.27 1.33 26.54
N GLU A 110 8.23 2.13 26.30
CA GLU A 110 7.65 3.00 27.32
C GLU A 110 7.08 2.21 28.52
N TYR A 111 6.38 1.10 28.25
CA TYR A 111 5.87 0.21 29.30
C TYR A 111 6.98 -0.50 30.05
N GLU A 112 8.01 -0.98 29.36
CA GLU A 112 9.21 -1.58 29.97
C GLU A 112 9.91 -0.59 30.90
N MET A 113 10.15 0.63 30.44
CA MET A 113 10.77 1.67 31.28
C MET A 113 9.94 2.02 32.52
N LYS A 114 8.60 1.99 32.39
CA LYS A 114 7.70 2.20 33.57
C LYS A 114 7.79 1.03 34.55
N ALA A 115 7.84 -0.20 34.05
CA ALA A 115 7.97 -1.39 34.87
C ALA A 115 9.31 -1.42 35.60
N ASP A 116 10.42 -1.14 34.89
CA ASP A 116 11.78 -1.09 35.48
C ASP A 116 11.91 -0.04 36.58
N LYS A 117 11.31 1.13 36.41
CA LYS A 117 11.28 2.16 37.47
C LYS A 117 10.54 1.69 38.73
N LEU A 118 9.44 0.96 38.54
CA LEU A 118 8.71 0.39 39.68
C LEU A 118 9.49 -0.75 40.35
N ASP A 119 10.18 -1.59 39.56
CA ASP A 119 11.01 -2.66 40.10
C ASP A 119 12.23 -2.13 40.85
N ALA A 120 12.87 -1.06 40.38
CA ALA A 120 13.92 -0.37 41.12
C ALA A 120 13.41 0.17 42.47
N LYS A 121 12.19 0.75 42.48
CA LYS A 121 11.56 1.23 43.72
C LYS A 121 11.20 0.08 44.66
N ILE A 122 10.74 -1.05 44.14
CA ILE A 122 10.49 -2.25 44.93
C ILE A 122 11.78 -2.74 45.62
N GLN A 123 12.88 -2.80 44.87
CA GLN A 123 14.17 -3.20 45.44
C GLN A 123 14.65 -2.27 46.56
N GLU A 124 14.46 -0.98 46.36
CA GLU A 124 14.82 0.02 47.38
C GLU A 124 13.94 -0.13 48.65
N LEU A 125 12.63 -0.28 48.49
CA LEU A 125 11.72 -0.52 49.62
C LEU A 125 12.03 -1.83 50.34
N GLN A 126 12.44 -2.90 49.64
CA GLN A 126 12.83 -4.15 50.26
C GLN A 126 14.13 -4.01 51.05
N LYS A 127 15.08 -3.17 50.66
CA LYS A 127 16.25 -2.84 51.48
C LYS A 127 15.84 -2.10 52.76
N GLN A 128 14.94 -1.11 52.64
CA GLN A 128 14.40 -0.35 53.78
C GLN A 128 13.64 -1.27 54.73
N GLU A 129 12.85 -2.21 54.22
CA GLU A 129 12.13 -3.20 55.02
C GLU A 129 13.09 -4.03 55.89
N ARG A 130 14.21 -4.47 55.35
CA ARG A 130 15.24 -5.23 56.09
C ARG A 130 15.95 -4.42 57.15
N GLN A 131 16.01 -3.09 56.99
CA GLN A 131 16.65 -2.17 57.95
C GLN A 131 15.70 -1.63 59.01
N ALA A 132 14.41 -1.77 58.80
CA ALA A 132 13.39 -1.26 59.74
C ALA A 132 13.44 -1.99 61.09
N GLY A 133 13.52 -1.23 62.15
CA GLY A 133 13.70 -1.75 63.53
C GLY A 133 12.42 -2.27 64.17
N ASP A 134 11.24 -1.89 63.66
CA ASP A 134 9.98 -2.27 64.26
C ASP A 134 9.05 -3.02 63.26
N ALA A 135 8.17 -3.86 63.81
CA ALA A 135 7.28 -4.72 63.01
C ALA A 135 6.20 -3.90 62.25
N VAL A 136 5.77 -2.77 62.77
CA VAL A 136 4.70 -1.95 62.13
C VAL A 136 5.23 -1.28 60.87
N SER A 137 6.46 -0.74 60.95
CA SER A 137 7.15 -0.15 59.77
C SER A 137 7.40 -1.19 58.68
N ARG A 138 7.83 -2.41 59.05
CA ARG A 138 8.01 -3.53 58.11
C ARG A 138 6.70 -3.87 57.39
N LEU A 139 5.59 -3.99 58.10
CA LEU A 139 4.28 -4.27 57.51
C LEU A 139 3.80 -3.20 56.55
N LYS A 140 4.02 -1.91 56.86
CA LYS A 140 3.70 -0.79 55.97
C LYS A 140 4.47 -0.89 54.67
N ILE A 141 5.79 -1.10 54.75
CA ILE A 141 6.67 -1.22 53.58
C ILE A 141 6.29 -2.47 52.74
N ALA A 142 6.05 -3.61 53.38
CA ALA A 142 5.59 -4.81 52.72
C ALA A 142 4.28 -4.61 51.93
N SER A 143 3.35 -3.86 52.52
CA SER A 143 2.08 -3.49 51.87
C SER A 143 2.31 -2.62 50.64
N GLU A 144 3.21 -1.61 50.70
CA GLU A 144 3.56 -0.75 49.57
C GLU A 144 4.25 -1.59 48.43
N VAL A 145 5.15 -2.47 48.78
CA VAL A 145 5.77 -3.43 47.84
C VAL A 145 4.73 -4.28 47.12
N GLN A 146 3.72 -4.78 47.85
CA GLN A 146 2.63 -5.55 47.24
C GLN A 146 1.82 -4.73 46.21
N VAL A 147 1.53 -3.47 46.54
CA VAL A 147 0.84 -2.55 45.59
C VAL A 147 1.67 -2.31 44.34
N LEU A 148 2.97 -2.05 44.49
CA LEU A 148 3.86 -1.83 43.36
C LEU A 148 3.99 -3.07 42.46
N ARG A 149 4.11 -4.27 43.08
CA ARG A 149 4.13 -5.53 42.33
C ARG A 149 2.85 -5.75 41.52
N LYS A 150 1.68 -5.38 42.06
CA LYS A 150 0.43 -5.42 41.29
C LYS A 150 0.50 -4.48 40.09
N LYS A 151 1.02 -3.26 40.24
CA LYS A 151 1.19 -2.31 39.14
C LYS A 151 2.13 -2.83 38.05
N VAL A 152 3.28 -3.43 38.42
CA VAL A 152 4.18 -4.05 37.45
C VAL A 152 3.49 -5.15 36.65
N ARG A 153 2.70 -6.01 37.32
CA ARG A 153 1.93 -7.06 36.63
C ARG A 153 0.90 -6.47 35.67
N THR A 154 0.24 -5.37 36.02
CA THR A 154 -0.70 -4.70 35.13
C THR A 154 0.00 -4.13 33.93
N LEU A 155 1.13 -3.44 34.11
CA LEU A 155 1.94 -2.90 33.00
C LEU A 155 2.43 -4.00 32.04
N ASN A 156 2.90 -5.12 32.57
CA ASN A 156 3.32 -6.26 31.76
C ASN A 156 2.17 -6.87 30.97
N ARG A 157 0.96 -6.93 31.56
CA ARG A 157 -0.24 -7.40 30.86
C ARG A 157 -0.61 -6.44 29.72
N GLU A 158 -0.68 -5.14 30.00
CA GLU A 158 -0.95 -4.12 29.00
C GLU A 158 0.08 -4.14 27.85
N LYS A 159 1.35 -4.44 28.15
CA LYS A 159 2.40 -4.64 27.14
C LYS A 159 2.05 -5.81 26.22
N TYR A 160 1.67 -6.97 26.76
CA TYR A 160 1.26 -8.13 25.95
C TYR A 160 0.01 -7.83 25.12
N ASP A 161 -0.98 -7.16 25.69
CA ASP A 161 -2.18 -6.75 24.95
C ASP A 161 -1.83 -5.84 23.74
N ILE A 162 -0.79 -5.00 23.87
CA ILE A 162 -0.26 -4.17 22.78
C ILE A 162 0.46 -5.03 21.73
N GLU A 163 1.28 -6.00 22.12
CA GLU A 163 1.97 -6.93 21.22
C GLU A 163 0.96 -7.73 20.40
N ASP A 164 -0.05 -8.31 21.04
CA ASP A 164 -1.13 -9.06 20.37
C ASP A 164 -1.91 -8.18 19.39
N SER A 165 -2.24 -6.93 19.79
CA SER A 165 -2.92 -5.96 18.91
C SER A 165 -2.07 -5.54 17.71
N MET A 166 -0.76 -5.48 17.86
CA MET A 166 0.17 -5.21 16.75
C MET A 166 0.13 -6.33 15.72
N ASP A 167 0.24 -7.58 16.17
CA ASP A 167 0.26 -8.75 15.29
C ASP A 167 -1.06 -8.88 14.50
N GLU A 168 -2.20 -8.64 15.18
CA GLU A 168 -3.52 -8.62 14.52
C GLU A 168 -3.60 -7.54 13.44
N GLN A 169 -3.22 -6.29 13.75
CA GLN A 169 -3.27 -5.20 12.78
C GLN A 169 -2.31 -5.39 11.59
N ILE A 170 -1.14 -5.97 11.81
CA ILE A 170 -0.20 -6.31 10.75
C ILE A 170 -0.79 -7.41 9.86
N SER A 171 -1.36 -8.46 10.45
CA SER A 171 -1.99 -9.56 9.73
C SER A 171 -3.15 -9.07 8.86
N ASP A 172 -4.02 -8.22 9.40
CA ASP A 172 -5.14 -7.62 8.65
C ASP A 172 -4.65 -6.80 7.46
N LYS A 173 -3.60 -5.98 7.65
CA LYS A 173 -3.03 -5.19 6.55
C LYS A 173 -2.37 -6.06 5.48
N ILE A 174 -1.71 -7.15 5.85
CA ILE A 174 -1.17 -8.13 4.89
C ILE A 174 -2.29 -8.73 4.06
N SER A 175 -3.37 -9.17 4.70
CA SER A 175 -4.53 -9.74 4.03
C SER A 175 -5.16 -8.76 3.03
N LEU A 176 -5.33 -7.50 3.41
CA LEU A 176 -5.86 -6.45 2.53
C LEU A 176 -4.93 -6.18 1.34
N ALA A 177 -3.61 -6.13 1.56
CA ALA A 177 -2.64 -5.94 0.48
C ALA A 177 -2.64 -7.11 -0.51
N GLN A 178 -2.76 -8.34 -0.03
CA GLN A 178 -2.88 -9.53 -0.88
C GLN A 178 -4.17 -9.49 -1.71
N GLN A 179 -5.31 -9.19 -1.11
CA GLN A 179 -6.59 -9.04 -1.83
C GLN A 179 -6.54 -7.94 -2.90
N ALA A 180 -5.87 -6.83 -2.60
CA ALA A 180 -5.67 -5.75 -3.57
C ALA A 180 -4.79 -6.17 -4.75
N SER A 181 -3.79 -7.03 -4.52
CA SER A 181 -2.91 -7.54 -5.58
C SER A 181 -3.61 -8.56 -6.51
N GLU A 182 -4.65 -9.23 -6.01
CA GLU A 182 -5.46 -10.20 -6.76
C GLU A 182 -6.62 -9.55 -7.52
N GLY A 183 -6.82 -8.25 -7.34
CA GLY A 183 -7.88 -7.47 -8.00
C GLY A 183 -7.81 -7.59 -9.53
N GLY A 184 -8.96 -7.85 -10.15
CA GLY A 184 -9.08 -7.88 -11.61
C GLY A 184 -8.86 -6.51 -12.23
N VAL A 185 -8.50 -6.51 -13.52
CA VAL A 185 -8.39 -5.28 -14.31
C VAL A 185 -9.73 -5.07 -15.03
N ILE A 186 -10.27 -3.87 -14.96
CA ILE A 186 -11.48 -3.48 -15.71
C ILE A 186 -11.02 -2.67 -16.91
N THR A 187 -11.39 -3.11 -18.12
CA THR A 187 -11.04 -2.43 -19.36
C THR A 187 -12.31 -1.96 -20.07
N GLU A 188 -12.29 -0.73 -20.55
CA GLU A 188 -13.35 -0.15 -21.37
C GLU A 188 -12.74 0.47 -22.63
N ARG A 189 -13.16 -0.03 -23.81
CA ARG A 189 -12.71 0.53 -25.08
C ARG A 189 -13.40 1.85 -25.33
N LEU A 190 -12.61 2.93 -25.39
CA LEU A 190 -13.13 4.27 -25.65
C LEU A 190 -13.41 4.47 -27.14
N PHE A 191 -12.43 4.15 -27.98
CA PHE A 191 -12.58 4.21 -29.43
C PHE A 191 -11.48 3.46 -30.18
N THR A 192 -11.76 3.21 -31.46
CA THR A 192 -10.79 2.75 -32.46
C THR A 192 -10.86 3.65 -33.67
N ILE A 193 -9.73 4.16 -34.13
CA ILE A 193 -9.63 5.06 -35.29
C ILE A 193 -8.60 4.58 -36.30
N GLU A 194 -8.87 4.84 -37.56
CA GLU A 194 -7.83 4.95 -38.60
C GLU A 194 -7.36 6.39 -38.66
N PHE A 195 -6.07 6.62 -38.69
CA PHE A 195 -5.49 7.96 -38.77
C PHE A 195 -4.62 8.13 -40.02
N THR A 196 -4.56 9.36 -40.52
CA THR A 196 -3.60 9.79 -41.53
C THR A 196 -3.02 11.12 -41.08
N ILE A 197 -1.68 11.19 -40.96
CA ILE A 197 -0.97 12.38 -40.52
C ILE A 197 -0.55 13.16 -41.77
N GLN A 198 -1.04 14.36 -41.93
CA GLN A 198 -0.71 15.25 -43.03
C GLN A 198 0.43 16.21 -42.70
#